data_d5afdc45955309ae12e96b213a54bf1c
#
_entry.id   d5afdc45955309ae12e96b213a54bf1c
#
_cell.length_a   1.000
_cell.length_b   1.000
_cell.length_c   1.000
_cell.angle_alpha   90.00
_cell.angle_beta   90.00
_cell.angle_gamma   90.00
#
_symmetry.space_group_name_H-M   'P 1'
#
loop_
_entity.id
_entity.type
_entity.pdbx_description
1 polymer ?
#
loop_
_entity_poly.entity_id
_entity_poly.type
_entity_poly.pdbx_seq_one_letter_code
_entity_poly.pdbx_strand_id
1 'polypeptide(L)'
;MTPLEWSLLAALLGLAGGVGISRLWQWRAGPDRVESAQNAAPSTTLSPPVDSGFARLVGALPIGVILVDGARRVEFANAAAGATFGFDPDRATNLHIIEAIHNVELERRIADALRGEASVAPLLMTGASGQRTYRVSVSPLTDESGDSERVVIFSDDQTGLVRLDRARKEFLSNVSHELRTPLSSIKLMLETVLEAPEEEARDLFIPQALSQVDRLTALVGQLLEQARAESGQLKLDLRDVDLEEVARPIVASFEQQAWNKGVSLELGALRPVRVEADPDRLAQVFVNLIDNALRHTSGGGRIRIELDARDSDAVLRVRDTGEGIPYRDLPHIFERFYVVDRSRTRGSGGAGLGLAIVKGIVDAHGGAISAESMLGRGTSFTIRLPIMRIKRETAR
;
A
#
# COMPACT_ATOMS: atom_id res chain seq x y z
N MET A 1 -31.75 8.08 -26.34
CA MET A 1 -30.30 8.20 -26.25
C MET A 1 -29.79 8.71 -27.58
N THR A 2 -29.07 9.80 -27.56
CA THR A 2 -28.48 10.41 -28.75
C THR A 2 -27.25 9.61 -29.23
N PRO A 3 -26.81 9.72 -30.49
CA PRO A 3 -25.59 9.06 -30.97
C PRO A 3 -24.36 9.35 -30.13
N LEU A 4 -24.30 10.53 -29.50
CA LEU A 4 -23.25 10.98 -28.59
C LEU A 4 -23.23 10.15 -27.28
N GLU A 5 -24.41 9.81 -26.76
CA GLU A 5 -24.55 9.00 -25.54
C GLU A 5 -24.10 7.55 -25.77
N TRP A 6 -24.35 7.01 -26.97
CA TRP A 6 -23.85 5.70 -27.37
C TRP A 6 -22.33 5.67 -27.54
N SER A 7 -21.73 6.75 -28.07
CA SER A 7 -20.27 6.84 -28.25
C SER A 7 -19.54 6.93 -26.89
N LEU A 8 -20.11 7.66 -25.93
CA LEU A 8 -19.61 7.75 -24.57
C LEU A 8 -19.76 6.43 -23.77
N LEU A 9 -20.89 5.75 -23.94
CA LEU A 9 -21.11 4.43 -23.33
C LEU A 9 -20.17 3.37 -23.89
N ALA A 10 -19.89 3.41 -25.21
CA ALA A 10 -18.94 2.54 -25.87
C ALA A 10 -17.50 2.82 -25.42
N ALA A 11 -17.12 4.09 -25.21
CA ALA A 11 -15.83 4.47 -24.65
C ALA A 11 -15.67 4.01 -23.18
N LEU A 12 -16.73 4.09 -22.37
CA LEU A 12 -16.76 3.58 -20.99
C LEU A 12 -16.62 2.06 -20.92
N LEU A 13 -17.32 1.32 -21.78
CA LEU A 13 -17.23 -0.15 -21.86
C LEU A 13 -15.87 -0.62 -22.39
N GLY A 14 -15.24 0.13 -23.30
CA GLY A 14 -13.90 -0.15 -23.81
C GLY A 14 -12.78 0.00 -22.78
N LEU A 15 -12.96 0.87 -21.78
CA LEU A 15 -12.03 1.03 -20.66
C LEU A 15 -12.09 -0.12 -19.65
N ALA A 16 -13.24 -0.81 -19.56
CA ALA A 16 -13.42 -1.96 -18.66
C ALA A 16 -12.87 -3.28 -19.22
N GLY A 17 -12.66 -3.37 -20.54
CA GLY A 17 -12.26 -4.61 -21.18
C GLY A 17 -11.16 -4.41 -22.23
N GLY A 18 -9.98 -4.08 -21.86
CA GLY A 18 -8.72 -3.86 -22.60
C GLY A 18 -8.46 -4.50 -23.97
N VAL A 19 -9.47 -4.77 -24.83
CA VAL A 19 -9.26 -5.29 -26.19
C VAL A 19 -10.37 -4.82 -27.16
N GLY A 20 -10.01 -4.01 -28.13
CA GLY A 20 -10.51 -4.14 -29.52
C GLY A 20 -11.94 -3.75 -29.84
N ILE A 21 -12.33 -2.47 -29.71
CA ILE A 21 -13.61 -1.97 -30.26
C ILE A 21 -13.56 -1.68 -31.77
N SER A 22 -12.40 -1.72 -32.43
CA SER A 22 -12.25 -1.47 -33.86
C SER A 22 -12.90 -2.53 -34.76
N ARG A 23 -13.38 -3.66 -34.25
CA ARG A 23 -13.98 -4.74 -35.06
C ARG A 23 -15.52 -4.86 -35.00
N LEU A 24 -16.18 -4.17 -34.12
CA LEU A 24 -17.64 -4.24 -33.96
C LEU A 24 -18.41 -3.24 -34.83
N TRP A 25 -17.74 -2.24 -35.40
CA TRP A 25 -18.36 -1.21 -36.23
C TRP A 25 -18.51 -1.57 -37.71
N GLN A 26 -17.77 -2.57 -38.20
CA GLN A 26 -17.83 -2.97 -39.61
C GLN A 26 -19.02 -3.85 -40.01
N TRP A 27 -19.90 -4.20 -39.09
CA TRP A 27 -21.00 -5.16 -39.34
C TRP A 27 -22.39 -4.57 -39.48
N ARG A 28 -22.58 -3.24 -39.49
CA ARG A 28 -23.93 -2.64 -39.53
C ARG A 28 -24.09 -1.42 -40.44
N ALA A 29 -23.31 -1.29 -41.50
CA ALA A 29 -23.57 -0.34 -42.55
C ALA A 29 -24.03 -1.09 -43.82
N GLY A 30 -25.31 -1.35 -43.91
CA GLY A 30 -25.97 -1.71 -45.15
C GLY A 30 -26.28 -0.44 -45.98
N PRO A 31 -26.17 -0.50 -47.32
CA PRO A 31 -26.39 0.68 -48.14
C PRO A 31 -27.90 0.85 -48.39
N ASP A 32 -28.45 2.02 -48.12
CA ASP A 32 -29.51 2.62 -48.94
C ASP A 32 -30.12 3.87 -48.28
N ARG A 33 -29.98 4.94 -48.95
CA ARG A 33 -30.89 6.03 -49.34
C ARG A 33 -30.30 7.42 -49.17
N VAL A 34 -29.81 7.88 -50.29
CA VAL A 34 -29.69 9.31 -50.61
C VAL A 34 -31.06 9.77 -51.13
N GLU A 35 -31.67 10.77 -50.48
CA GLU A 35 -32.53 11.74 -51.16
C GLU A 35 -32.68 13.03 -50.34
N SER A 36 -32.14 14.06 -50.92
CA SER A 36 -32.51 15.48 -50.98
C SER A 36 -33.34 16.12 -49.86
N ALA A 37 -32.73 17.11 -49.20
CA ALA A 37 -33.39 18.36 -48.85
C ALA A 37 -32.38 19.50 -48.82
N GLN A 38 -32.23 20.24 -49.90
CA GLN A 38 -31.67 21.60 -49.93
C GLN A 38 -32.68 22.59 -49.36
N ASN A 39 -32.14 23.57 -48.61
CA ASN A 39 -32.74 24.79 -48.10
C ASN A 39 -33.25 24.79 -46.65
N ALA A 40 -32.38 25.21 -45.75
CA ALA A 40 -32.78 26.02 -44.58
C ALA A 40 -31.62 26.90 -44.15
N ALA A 41 -31.92 28.14 -43.85
CA ALA A 41 -31.04 29.24 -43.47
C ALA A 41 -30.19 28.97 -42.18
N PRO A 42 -29.18 29.82 -41.89
CA PRO A 42 -28.26 29.55 -40.78
C PRO A 42 -28.92 29.65 -39.42
N SER A 43 -29.28 28.56 -38.84
CA SER A 43 -29.70 28.47 -37.45
C SER A 43 -28.44 28.43 -36.60
N THR A 44 -28.35 29.38 -35.69
CA THR A 44 -27.44 29.41 -34.55
C THR A 44 -27.58 28.08 -33.83
N THR A 45 -26.72 27.11 -34.08
CA THR A 45 -26.70 25.82 -33.40
C THR A 45 -26.22 26.01 -31.98
N LEU A 46 -27.14 26.28 -31.08
CA LEU A 46 -26.98 25.97 -29.66
C LEU A 46 -26.80 24.45 -29.60
N SER A 47 -25.58 24.01 -29.29
CA SER A 47 -25.33 22.59 -28.98
C SER A 47 -26.37 22.10 -27.99
N PRO A 48 -27.00 20.94 -28.18
CA PRO A 48 -28.01 20.45 -27.26
C PRO A 48 -27.37 20.31 -25.87
N PRO A 49 -28.03 20.81 -24.79
CA PRO A 49 -27.52 20.65 -23.44
C PRO A 49 -27.37 19.15 -23.17
N VAL A 50 -26.28 18.78 -22.49
CA VAL A 50 -26.07 17.40 -22.01
C VAL A 50 -27.34 16.95 -21.30
N ASP A 51 -27.98 15.87 -21.78
CA ASP A 51 -29.26 15.40 -21.23
C ASP A 51 -29.13 15.21 -19.72
N SER A 52 -30.10 15.70 -18.96
CA SER A 52 -30.11 15.67 -17.50
C SER A 52 -30.03 14.24 -16.92
N GLY A 53 -30.48 13.25 -17.69
CA GLY A 53 -30.34 11.83 -17.36
C GLY A 53 -28.89 11.33 -17.47
N PHE A 54 -28.22 11.70 -18.55
CA PHE A 54 -26.81 11.38 -18.79
C PHE A 54 -25.88 12.06 -17.77
N ALA A 55 -26.10 13.37 -17.51
CA ALA A 55 -25.31 14.10 -16.51
C ALA A 55 -25.41 13.47 -15.11
N ARG A 56 -26.61 12.96 -14.72
CA ARG A 56 -26.79 12.24 -13.46
C ARG A 56 -26.08 10.89 -13.43
N LEU A 57 -26.10 10.14 -14.53
CA LEU A 57 -25.41 8.85 -14.63
C LEU A 57 -23.89 9.06 -14.51
N VAL A 58 -23.33 9.98 -15.29
CA VAL A 58 -21.89 10.30 -15.26
C VAL A 58 -21.46 10.94 -13.93
N GLY A 59 -22.37 11.71 -13.31
CA GLY A 59 -22.16 12.29 -11.98
C GLY A 59 -22.01 11.26 -10.86
N ALA A 60 -22.62 10.10 -10.99
CA ALA A 60 -22.53 9.01 -10.01
C ALA A 60 -21.27 8.12 -10.17
N LEU A 61 -20.49 8.30 -11.25
CA LEU A 61 -19.28 7.50 -11.47
C LEU A 61 -18.17 7.93 -10.52
N PRO A 62 -17.39 6.97 -9.95
CA PRO A 62 -16.25 7.28 -9.10
C PRO A 62 -15.02 7.75 -9.88
N ILE A 63 -15.08 7.74 -11.21
CA ILE A 63 -14.03 8.24 -12.11
C ILE A 63 -14.32 9.67 -12.53
N GLY A 64 -13.28 10.50 -12.65
CA GLY A 64 -13.43 11.85 -13.16
C GLY A 64 -13.71 11.86 -14.66
N VAL A 65 -14.74 12.60 -15.06
CA VAL A 65 -15.14 12.76 -16.46
C VAL A 65 -15.22 14.25 -16.77
N ILE A 66 -14.51 14.67 -17.84
CA ILE A 66 -14.57 16.04 -18.37
C ILE A 66 -14.85 15.96 -19.86
N LEU A 67 -15.77 16.81 -20.32
CA LEU A 67 -16.04 17.02 -21.74
C LEU A 67 -15.56 18.42 -22.12
N VAL A 68 -14.83 18.51 -23.21
CA VAL A 68 -14.19 19.74 -23.70
C VAL A 68 -14.57 19.94 -25.16
N ASP A 69 -14.90 21.16 -25.54
CA ASP A 69 -15.22 21.55 -26.91
C ASP A 69 -13.98 21.75 -27.79
N GLY A 70 -14.18 22.00 -29.09
CA GLY A 70 -13.11 22.27 -30.05
C GLY A 70 -12.28 23.53 -29.75
N ALA A 71 -12.83 24.49 -28.95
CA ALA A 71 -12.13 25.65 -28.45
C ALA A 71 -11.40 25.39 -27.13
N ARG A 72 -11.34 24.13 -26.69
CA ARG A 72 -10.75 23.65 -25.42
C ARG A 72 -11.40 24.26 -24.19
N ARG A 73 -12.72 24.50 -24.22
CA ARG A 73 -13.50 24.95 -23.08
C ARG A 73 -14.23 23.78 -22.45
N VAL A 74 -14.36 23.79 -21.13
CA VAL A 74 -15.07 22.76 -20.37
C VAL A 74 -16.57 22.89 -20.66
N GLU A 75 -17.18 21.89 -21.29
CA GLU A 75 -18.64 21.79 -21.47
C GLU A 75 -19.30 21.10 -20.28
N PHE A 76 -18.62 20.09 -19.70
CA PHE A 76 -19.11 19.33 -18.58
C PHE A 76 -17.94 18.78 -17.75
N ALA A 77 -18.11 18.73 -16.44
CA ALA A 77 -17.26 17.98 -15.54
C ALA A 77 -18.08 17.39 -14.39
N ASN A 78 -17.77 16.16 -13.96
CA ASN A 78 -18.41 15.60 -12.80
C ASN A 78 -17.66 15.93 -11.49
N ALA A 79 -18.29 15.66 -10.33
CA ALA A 79 -17.70 15.91 -9.02
C ALA A 79 -16.37 15.19 -8.81
N ALA A 80 -16.24 13.96 -9.35
CA ALA A 80 -15.00 13.19 -9.26
C ALA A 80 -13.84 13.87 -10.01
N ALA A 81 -14.09 14.50 -11.17
CA ALA A 81 -13.08 15.29 -11.91
C ALA A 81 -12.67 16.52 -11.10
N GLY A 82 -13.64 17.24 -10.51
CA GLY A 82 -13.35 18.37 -9.62
C GLY A 82 -12.45 17.97 -8.44
N ALA A 83 -12.73 16.84 -7.79
CA ALA A 83 -11.92 16.31 -6.70
C ALA A 83 -10.52 15.85 -7.17
N THR A 84 -10.42 15.29 -8.38
CA THR A 84 -9.15 14.85 -8.97
C THR A 84 -8.23 16.02 -9.28
N PHE A 85 -8.75 17.02 -9.98
CA PHE A 85 -7.95 18.11 -10.52
C PHE A 85 -7.97 19.38 -9.66
N GLY A 86 -8.77 19.42 -8.59
CA GLY A 86 -8.77 20.50 -7.61
C GLY A 86 -9.56 21.75 -8.06
N PHE A 87 -10.61 21.57 -8.86
CA PHE A 87 -11.47 22.66 -9.32
C PHE A 87 -12.94 22.44 -8.96
N ASP A 88 -13.74 23.51 -9.00
CA ASP A 88 -15.19 23.43 -8.85
C ASP A 88 -15.81 23.19 -10.24
N PRO A 89 -16.49 22.04 -10.48
CA PRO A 89 -17.07 21.69 -11.77
C PRO A 89 -18.05 22.74 -12.32
N ASP A 90 -18.89 23.31 -11.45
CA ASP A 90 -19.92 24.29 -11.86
C ASP A 90 -19.27 25.60 -12.30
N ARG A 91 -18.17 26.01 -11.66
CA ARG A 91 -17.40 27.22 -12.01
C ARG A 91 -16.48 27.03 -13.20
N ALA A 92 -16.09 25.81 -13.48
CA ALA A 92 -15.20 25.49 -14.60
C ALA A 92 -15.91 25.50 -15.95
N THR A 93 -17.24 25.38 -15.99
CA THR A 93 -18.03 25.39 -17.22
C THR A 93 -17.77 26.66 -18.00
N ASN A 94 -17.48 26.53 -19.31
CA ASN A 94 -17.07 27.59 -20.25
C ASN A 94 -15.67 28.17 -20.03
N LEU A 95 -14.94 27.78 -18.99
CA LEU A 95 -13.52 28.17 -18.86
C LEU A 95 -12.65 27.37 -19.81
N HIS A 96 -11.54 27.95 -20.27
CA HIS A 96 -10.53 27.18 -20.98
C HIS A 96 -9.90 26.15 -20.03
N ILE A 97 -9.65 24.93 -20.51
CA ILE A 97 -9.21 23.81 -19.67
C ILE A 97 -7.94 24.11 -18.88
N ILE A 98 -7.01 24.90 -19.45
CA ILE A 98 -5.79 25.31 -18.74
C ILE A 98 -6.07 26.23 -17.57
N GLU A 99 -7.11 27.05 -17.63
CA GLU A 99 -7.53 27.93 -16.54
C GLU A 99 -8.17 27.12 -15.39
N ALA A 100 -8.87 26.02 -15.73
CA ALA A 100 -9.51 25.16 -14.76
C ALA A 100 -8.50 24.23 -14.06
N ILE A 101 -7.57 23.63 -14.80
CA ILE A 101 -6.73 22.52 -14.30
C ILE A 101 -5.25 22.92 -14.12
N HIS A 102 -4.76 23.96 -14.75
CA HIS A 102 -3.37 24.46 -14.70
C HIS A 102 -2.33 23.35 -15.03
N ASN A 103 -2.64 22.46 -15.99
CA ASN A 103 -1.77 21.37 -16.39
C ASN A 103 -1.48 21.38 -17.88
N VAL A 104 -0.27 21.79 -18.24
CA VAL A 104 0.19 21.94 -19.63
C VAL A 104 0.24 20.59 -20.37
N GLU A 105 0.59 19.50 -19.68
CA GLU A 105 0.64 18.17 -20.30
C GLU A 105 -0.75 17.69 -20.69
N LEU A 106 -1.75 17.92 -19.85
CA LEU A 106 -3.14 17.60 -20.16
C LEU A 106 -3.66 18.45 -21.33
N GLU A 107 -3.35 19.73 -21.33
CA GLU A 107 -3.73 20.63 -22.43
C GLU A 107 -3.14 20.15 -23.78
N ARG A 108 -1.87 19.75 -23.79
CA ARG A 108 -1.22 19.19 -24.99
C ARG A 108 -1.95 17.95 -25.49
N ARG A 109 -2.27 17.00 -24.59
CA ARG A 109 -3.00 15.79 -24.95
C ARG A 109 -4.40 16.07 -25.51
N ILE A 110 -5.08 17.09 -25.00
CA ILE A 110 -6.37 17.53 -25.54
C ILE A 110 -6.21 18.09 -26.94
N ALA A 111 -5.17 18.92 -27.18
CA ALA A 111 -4.87 19.44 -28.51
C ALA A 111 -4.52 18.31 -29.51
N ASP A 112 -3.82 17.26 -29.08
CA ASP A 112 -3.51 16.07 -29.87
C ASP A 112 -4.79 15.29 -30.18
N ALA A 113 -5.69 15.11 -29.19
CA ALA A 113 -6.96 14.43 -29.35
C ALA A 113 -7.90 15.16 -30.32
N LEU A 114 -7.93 16.48 -30.33
CA LEU A 114 -8.67 17.27 -31.34
C LEU A 114 -8.15 17.05 -32.77
N ARG A 115 -6.91 16.58 -32.94
CA ARG A 115 -6.36 16.16 -34.22
C ARG A 115 -6.60 14.67 -34.54
N GLY A 116 -7.36 13.98 -33.70
CA GLY A 116 -7.70 12.56 -33.85
C GLY A 116 -6.78 11.59 -33.10
N GLU A 117 -5.82 12.07 -32.31
CA GLU A 117 -4.84 11.22 -31.59
C GLU A 117 -5.31 10.96 -30.15
N ALA A 118 -5.92 9.80 -29.89
CA ALA A 118 -6.26 9.39 -28.52
C ALA A 118 -5.01 9.04 -27.71
N SER A 119 -5.02 9.36 -26.42
CA SER A 119 -3.91 9.04 -25.50
C SER A 119 -4.39 8.46 -24.18
N VAL A 120 -3.63 7.48 -23.66
CA VAL A 120 -3.81 6.94 -22.31
C VAL A 120 -2.45 6.92 -21.62
N ALA A 121 -2.29 7.70 -20.56
CA ALA A 121 -1.03 7.74 -19.84
C ALA A 121 -1.24 8.15 -18.37
N PRO A 122 -0.33 7.76 -17.45
CA PRO A 122 -0.35 8.23 -16.08
C PRO A 122 -0.09 9.75 -16.03
N LEU A 123 -0.81 10.42 -15.14
CA LEU A 123 -0.62 11.82 -14.81
C LEU A 123 -0.34 11.94 -13.32
N LEU A 124 0.80 12.53 -12.98
CA LEU A 124 1.19 12.80 -11.60
C LEU A 124 0.65 14.15 -11.16
N MET A 125 -0.10 14.16 -10.07
CA MET A 125 -0.64 15.37 -9.46
C MET A 125 -0.11 15.49 -8.03
N THR A 126 0.30 16.70 -7.66
CA THR A 126 0.73 17.00 -6.29
C THR A 126 -0.29 17.92 -5.65
N GLY A 127 -1.02 17.42 -4.67
CA GLY A 127 -2.02 18.17 -3.91
C GLY A 127 -1.65 18.30 -2.43
N ALA A 128 -2.51 18.93 -1.65
CA ALA A 128 -2.33 19.13 -0.20
C ALA A 128 -2.19 17.81 0.58
N SER A 129 -2.76 16.70 0.07
CA SER A 129 -2.68 15.34 0.64
C SER A 129 -1.52 14.50 0.07
N GLY A 130 -0.56 15.11 -0.62
CA GLY A 130 0.62 14.44 -1.19
C GLY A 130 0.48 14.13 -2.68
N GLN A 131 1.43 13.35 -3.19
CA GLN A 131 1.51 12.96 -4.59
C GLN A 131 0.50 11.84 -4.89
N ARG A 132 -0.33 12.06 -5.91
CA ARG A 132 -1.29 11.07 -6.42
C ARG A 132 -1.00 10.76 -7.87
N THR A 133 -1.30 9.53 -8.28
CA THR A 133 -1.13 9.07 -9.66
C THR A 133 -2.49 8.75 -10.25
N TYR A 134 -2.87 9.49 -11.27
CA TYR A 134 -4.10 9.25 -12.03
C TYR A 134 -3.77 8.65 -13.38
N ARG A 135 -4.53 7.64 -13.79
CA ARG A 135 -4.54 7.23 -15.19
C ARG A 135 -5.52 8.12 -15.94
N VAL A 136 -4.99 8.94 -16.86
CA VAL A 136 -5.79 9.87 -17.64
C VAL A 136 -5.87 9.36 -19.07
N SER A 137 -7.09 9.15 -19.55
CA SER A 137 -7.43 8.82 -20.94
C SER A 137 -8.06 10.05 -21.58
N VAL A 138 -7.53 10.45 -22.73
CA VAL A 138 -8.01 11.58 -23.50
C VAL A 138 -8.37 11.04 -24.89
N SER A 139 -9.64 11.14 -25.28
CA SER A 139 -10.15 10.57 -26.51
C SER A 139 -11.01 11.58 -27.27
N PRO A 140 -10.85 11.68 -28.60
CA PRO A 140 -11.73 12.49 -29.43
C PRO A 140 -13.13 11.90 -29.45
N LEU A 141 -14.13 12.75 -29.49
CA LEU A 141 -15.50 12.41 -29.85
C LEU A 141 -15.78 12.96 -31.23
N THR A 142 -15.91 12.05 -32.18
CA THR A 142 -16.20 12.39 -33.57
C THR A 142 -17.72 12.41 -33.78
N ASP A 143 -18.18 13.34 -34.58
CA ASP A 143 -19.55 13.37 -35.06
C ASP A 143 -19.76 12.40 -36.26
N GLU A 144 -20.97 12.38 -36.85
CA GLU A 144 -21.31 11.54 -38.01
C GLU A 144 -20.51 11.94 -39.29
N SER A 145 -19.92 13.14 -39.32
CA SER A 145 -19.09 13.64 -40.42
C SER A 145 -17.62 13.25 -40.30
N GLY A 146 -17.21 12.74 -39.11
CA GLY A 146 -15.84 12.31 -38.83
C GLY A 146 -14.96 13.43 -38.29
N ASP A 147 -15.53 14.62 -38.03
CA ASP A 147 -14.80 15.74 -37.42
C ASP A 147 -14.79 15.61 -35.89
N SER A 148 -13.62 15.84 -35.29
CA SER A 148 -13.42 15.77 -33.83
C SER A 148 -13.73 17.11 -33.22
N GLU A 149 -15.01 17.42 -32.98
CA GLU A 149 -15.42 18.68 -32.37
C GLU A 149 -15.28 18.71 -30.85
N ARG A 150 -15.12 17.57 -30.22
CA ARG A 150 -15.10 17.43 -28.75
C ARG A 150 -14.07 16.39 -28.29
N VAL A 151 -13.64 16.55 -27.05
CA VAL A 151 -12.74 15.59 -26.38
C VAL A 151 -13.33 15.19 -25.03
N VAL A 152 -13.33 13.90 -24.77
CA VAL A 152 -13.65 13.34 -23.46
C VAL A 152 -12.38 12.94 -22.73
N ILE A 153 -12.31 13.32 -21.45
CA ILE A 153 -11.22 13.00 -20.55
C ILE A 153 -11.76 12.14 -19.41
N PHE A 154 -11.15 10.99 -19.20
CA PHE A 154 -11.42 10.14 -18.03
C PHE A 154 -10.20 10.15 -17.12
N SER A 155 -10.42 10.26 -15.82
CA SER A 155 -9.36 10.17 -14.82
C SER A 155 -9.73 9.15 -13.74
N ASP A 156 -8.81 8.19 -13.51
CA ASP A 156 -8.97 7.10 -12.54
C ASP A 156 -7.81 7.15 -11.54
N ASP A 157 -8.10 7.21 -10.24
CA ASP A 157 -7.08 7.26 -9.18
C ASP A 157 -6.43 5.88 -9.02
N GLN A 158 -5.21 5.76 -9.52
CA GLN A 158 -4.40 4.56 -9.42
C GLN A 158 -3.32 4.64 -8.34
N THR A 159 -3.37 5.65 -7.47
CA THR A 159 -2.37 5.85 -6.43
C THR A 159 -2.15 4.60 -5.57
N GLY A 160 -3.22 3.93 -5.18
CA GLY A 160 -3.16 2.67 -4.43
C GLY A 160 -2.47 1.55 -5.20
N LEU A 161 -2.84 1.35 -6.47
CA LEU A 161 -2.26 0.31 -7.33
C LEU A 161 -0.77 0.55 -7.60
N VAL A 162 -0.41 1.79 -7.91
CA VAL A 162 0.99 2.17 -8.15
C VAL A 162 1.84 2.03 -6.89
N ARG A 163 1.30 2.39 -5.72
CA ARG A 163 1.97 2.18 -4.44
C ARG A 163 2.18 0.69 -4.15
N LEU A 164 1.18 -0.15 -4.38
CA LEU A 164 1.28 -1.61 -4.21
C LEU A 164 2.32 -2.23 -5.16
N ASP A 165 2.32 -1.85 -6.44
CA ASP A 165 3.30 -2.35 -7.42
C ASP A 165 4.72 -1.91 -7.07
N ARG A 166 4.88 -0.66 -6.63
CA ARG A 166 6.16 -0.14 -6.17
C ARG A 166 6.64 -0.86 -4.92
N ALA A 167 5.77 -1.03 -3.92
CA ALA A 167 6.09 -1.78 -2.70
C ALA A 167 6.50 -3.22 -3.02
N ARG A 168 5.79 -3.90 -3.97
CA ARG A 168 6.14 -5.24 -4.44
C ARG A 168 7.52 -5.29 -5.11
N LYS A 169 7.84 -4.33 -5.96
CA LYS A 169 9.16 -4.24 -6.63
C LYS A 169 10.28 -3.98 -5.63
N GLU A 170 10.07 -3.07 -4.70
CA GLU A 170 11.00 -2.77 -3.62
C GLU A 170 11.21 -4.00 -2.72
N PHE A 171 10.14 -4.74 -2.41
CA PHE A 171 10.20 -6.01 -1.70
C PHE A 171 11.15 -7.01 -2.38
N LEU A 172 10.91 -7.32 -3.65
CA LEU A 172 11.74 -8.28 -4.40
C LEU A 172 13.21 -7.84 -4.49
N SER A 173 13.44 -6.55 -4.68
CA SER A 173 14.80 -5.99 -4.69
C SER A 173 15.49 -6.14 -3.34
N ASN A 174 14.80 -5.80 -2.25
CA ASN A 174 15.34 -5.87 -0.90
C ASN A 174 15.62 -7.34 -0.48
N VAL A 175 14.70 -8.27 -0.76
CA VAL A 175 14.92 -9.71 -0.55
C VAL A 175 16.18 -10.18 -1.28
N SER A 176 16.33 -9.80 -2.55
CA SER A 176 17.49 -10.20 -3.35
C SER A 176 18.81 -9.66 -2.75
N HIS A 177 18.81 -8.44 -2.23
CA HIS A 177 19.97 -7.85 -1.57
C HIS A 177 20.29 -8.52 -0.23
N GLU A 178 19.26 -8.74 0.62
CA GLU A 178 19.41 -9.38 1.94
C GLU A 178 19.84 -10.85 1.84
N LEU A 179 19.51 -11.56 0.77
CA LEU A 179 19.99 -12.91 0.51
C LEU A 179 21.42 -12.92 -0.07
N ARG A 180 21.77 -11.98 -0.95
CA ARG A 180 23.06 -11.94 -1.64
C ARG A 180 24.22 -11.70 -0.67
N THR A 181 24.04 -10.80 0.29
CA THR A 181 25.10 -10.43 1.24
C THR A 181 25.60 -11.62 2.07
N PRO A 182 24.77 -12.38 2.81
CA PRO A 182 25.21 -13.55 3.57
C PRO A 182 25.76 -14.65 2.66
N LEU A 183 25.17 -14.88 1.48
CA LEU A 183 25.66 -15.85 0.51
C LEU A 183 27.08 -15.53 0.04
N SER A 184 27.36 -14.24 -0.27
CA SER A 184 28.71 -13.81 -0.67
C SER A 184 29.70 -13.93 0.49
N SER A 185 29.26 -13.66 1.73
CA SER A 185 30.09 -13.82 2.92
C SER A 185 30.43 -15.29 3.19
N ILE A 186 29.42 -16.17 3.13
CA ILE A 186 29.63 -17.64 3.26
C ILE A 186 30.61 -18.13 2.21
N LYS A 187 30.41 -17.74 0.94
CA LYS A 187 31.29 -18.13 -0.15
C LYS A 187 32.73 -17.71 0.12
N LEU A 188 32.95 -16.44 0.49
CA LEU A 188 34.28 -15.92 0.78
C LEU A 188 34.94 -16.66 1.95
N MET A 189 34.24 -16.92 3.04
CA MET A 189 34.75 -17.68 4.20
C MET A 189 35.15 -19.09 3.79
N LEU A 190 34.36 -19.78 2.98
CA LEU A 190 34.68 -21.14 2.51
C LEU A 190 35.85 -21.14 1.53
N GLU A 191 35.95 -20.16 0.62
CA GLU A 191 37.08 -19.99 -0.29
C GLU A 191 38.36 -19.74 0.51
N THR A 192 38.32 -18.91 1.57
CA THR A 192 39.48 -18.66 2.46
C THR A 192 39.92 -19.93 3.16
N VAL A 193 38.98 -20.76 3.66
CA VAL A 193 39.31 -22.06 4.29
C VAL A 193 39.94 -23.05 3.30
N LEU A 194 39.53 -23.01 2.02
CA LEU A 194 40.05 -23.88 0.98
C LEU A 194 41.47 -23.46 0.51
N GLU A 195 41.72 -22.15 0.45
CA GLU A 195 43.01 -21.60 0.02
C GLU A 195 44.08 -21.61 1.12
N ALA A 196 43.68 -21.42 2.39
CA ALA A 196 44.54 -21.47 3.56
C ALA A 196 44.05 -22.61 4.49
N PRO A 197 44.51 -23.85 4.29
CA PRO A 197 44.01 -25.00 5.04
C PRO A 197 44.57 -25.10 6.48
N GLU A 198 45.06 -24.01 7.03
CA GLU A 198 45.52 -23.89 8.42
C GLU A 198 44.35 -24.15 9.38
N GLU A 199 44.61 -24.85 10.49
CA GLU A 199 43.60 -25.25 11.48
C GLU A 199 42.93 -24.01 12.09
N GLU A 200 43.70 -22.94 12.32
CA GLU A 200 43.19 -21.65 12.83
C GLU A 200 42.17 -20.99 11.90
N ALA A 201 42.35 -21.05 10.58
CA ALA A 201 41.42 -20.49 9.60
C ALA A 201 40.08 -21.29 9.60
N ARG A 202 40.16 -22.62 9.73
CA ARG A 202 38.99 -23.47 9.82
C ARG A 202 38.18 -23.20 11.08
N ASP A 203 38.85 -23.12 12.24
CA ASP A 203 38.19 -22.87 13.53
C ASP A 203 37.53 -21.51 13.60
N LEU A 204 38.06 -20.53 12.87
CA LEU A 204 37.49 -19.17 12.82
C LEU A 204 36.34 -19.07 11.81
N PHE A 205 36.53 -19.52 10.57
CA PHE A 205 35.61 -19.20 9.48
C PHE A 205 34.43 -20.20 9.35
N ILE A 206 34.62 -21.48 9.72
CA ILE A 206 33.49 -22.45 9.64
C ILE A 206 32.36 -22.11 10.60
N PRO A 207 32.58 -21.78 11.89
CA PRO A 207 31.47 -21.35 12.78
C PRO A 207 30.79 -20.08 12.30
N GLN A 208 31.55 -19.13 11.74
CA GLN A 208 30.98 -17.89 11.19
C GLN A 208 30.12 -18.19 9.95
N ALA A 209 30.57 -19.06 9.05
CA ALA A 209 29.80 -19.46 7.89
C ALA A 209 28.49 -20.18 8.28
N LEU A 210 28.54 -21.08 9.27
CA LEU A 210 27.36 -21.74 9.82
C LEU A 210 26.37 -20.73 10.41
N SER A 211 26.85 -19.76 11.19
CA SER A 211 26.01 -18.67 11.72
C SER A 211 25.31 -17.87 10.62
N GLN A 212 25.98 -17.62 9.48
CA GLN A 212 25.36 -16.96 8.33
C GLN A 212 24.30 -17.86 7.65
N VAL A 213 24.52 -19.19 7.61
CA VAL A 213 23.50 -20.15 7.11
C VAL A 213 22.26 -20.13 8.00
N ASP A 214 22.42 -20.15 9.32
CA ASP A 214 21.31 -20.08 10.28
C ASP A 214 20.52 -18.78 10.11
N ARG A 215 21.23 -17.66 9.98
CA ARG A 215 20.61 -16.34 9.71
C ARG A 215 19.81 -16.35 8.41
N LEU A 216 20.35 -16.94 7.36
CA LEU A 216 19.69 -17.04 6.05
C LEU A 216 18.45 -17.93 6.11
N THR A 217 18.52 -19.05 6.84
CA THR A 217 17.41 -19.95 7.08
C THR A 217 16.27 -19.25 7.83
N ALA A 218 16.60 -18.47 8.86
CA ALA A 218 15.63 -17.65 9.59
C ALA A 218 14.97 -16.60 8.69
N LEU A 219 15.73 -15.92 7.82
CA LEU A 219 15.20 -14.94 6.87
C LEU A 219 14.22 -15.58 5.88
N VAL A 220 14.57 -16.75 5.32
CA VAL A 220 13.67 -17.49 4.41
C VAL A 220 12.40 -17.91 5.13
N GLY A 221 12.52 -18.38 6.38
CA GLY A 221 11.37 -18.71 7.23
C GLY A 221 10.42 -17.51 7.39
N GLN A 222 10.96 -16.34 7.73
CA GLN A 222 10.18 -15.10 7.86
C GLN A 222 9.49 -14.70 6.55
N LEU A 223 10.15 -14.84 5.40
CA LEU A 223 9.56 -14.55 4.09
C LEU A 223 8.40 -15.48 3.74
N LEU A 224 8.54 -16.78 4.02
CA LEU A 224 7.47 -17.76 3.79
C LEU A 224 6.25 -17.53 4.69
N GLU A 225 6.48 -17.21 5.97
CA GLU A 225 5.40 -16.85 6.89
C GLU A 225 4.65 -15.62 6.44
N GLN A 226 5.39 -14.61 5.99
CA GLN A 226 4.79 -13.40 5.47
C GLN A 226 3.94 -13.66 4.22
N ALA A 227 4.43 -14.47 3.28
CA ALA A 227 3.65 -14.85 2.10
C ALA A 227 2.35 -15.59 2.45
N ARG A 228 2.37 -16.42 3.51
CA ARG A 228 1.18 -17.09 4.04
C ARG A 228 0.20 -16.11 4.69
N ALA A 229 0.70 -15.14 5.44
CA ALA A 229 -0.15 -14.10 6.05
C ALA A 229 -0.86 -13.26 4.98
N GLU A 230 -0.18 -12.94 3.87
CA GLU A 230 -0.74 -12.16 2.75
C GLU A 230 -1.83 -12.88 1.97
N SER A 231 -1.69 -14.19 1.80
CA SER A 231 -2.68 -14.98 1.05
C SER A 231 -3.97 -15.22 1.84
N GLY A 232 -4.13 -14.65 3.05
CA GLY A 232 -5.25 -14.94 3.95
C GLY A 232 -5.26 -16.40 4.43
N GLN A 233 -4.17 -17.13 4.19
CA GLN A 233 -4.02 -18.54 4.55
C GLN A 233 -3.38 -18.73 5.92
N LEU A 234 -3.23 -17.68 6.71
CA LEU A 234 -2.81 -17.80 8.10
C LEU A 234 -3.95 -18.49 8.87
N LYS A 235 -3.98 -19.81 8.83
CA LYS A 235 -4.87 -20.59 9.70
C LYS A 235 -4.32 -20.47 11.10
N LEU A 236 -5.06 -19.76 11.96
CA LEU A 236 -4.76 -19.67 13.37
C LEU A 236 -5.29 -20.93 14.07
N ASP A 237 -4.47 -21.52 14.92
CA ASP A 237 -4.90 -22.54 15.88
C ASP A 237 -5.34 -21.84 17.17
N LEU A 238 -6.56 -21.29 17.15
CA LEU A 238 -7.10 -20.52 18.25
C LEU A 238 -7.39 -21.41 19.46
N ARG A 239 -6.81 -21.05 20.60
CA ARG A 239 -6.98 -21.70 21.89
C ARG A 239 -7.24 -20.67 22.97
N ASP A 240 -7.76 -21.10 24.11
CA ASP A 240 -7.84 -20.27 25.30
C ASP A 240 -6.43 -20.16 25.93
N VAL A 241 -5.80 -19.00 25.80
CA VAL A 241 -4.38 -18.78 26.14
C VAL A 241 -4.27 -17.73 27.23
N ASP A 242 -3.48 -18.02 28.27
CA ASP A 242 -3.00 -17.02 29.20
C ASP A 242 -1.76 -16.31 28.62
N LEU A 243 -1.86 -15.00 28.41
CA LEU A 243 -0.78 -14.21 27.84
C LEU A 243 0.49 -14.23 28.71
N GLU A 244 0.36 -14.38 30.02
CA GLU A 244 1.52 -14.49 30.90
C GLU A 244 2.28 -15.80 30.69
N GLU A 245 1.57 -16.91 30.51
CA GLU A 245 2.19 -18.23 30.23
C GLU A 245 2.99 -18.22 28.94
N VAL A 246 2.56 -17.44 27.94
CA VAL A 246 3.30 -17.26 26.67
C VAL A 246 4.49 -16.31 26.86
N ALA A 247 4.29 -15.17 27.55
CA ALA A 247 5.30 -14.13 27.66
C ALA A 247 6.51 -14.56 28.51
N ARG A 248 6.28 -15.21 29.65
CA ARG A 248 7.30 -15.54 30.66
C ARG A 248 8.49 -16.33 30.10
N PRO A 249 8.31 -17.49 29.42
CA PRO A 249 9.44 -18.24 28.88
C PRO A 249 10.21 -17.47 27.81
N ILE A 250 9.52 -16.62 27.02
CA ILE A 250 10.17 -15.81 25.99
C ILE A 250 11.03 -14.73 26.62
N VAL A 251 10.50 -13.98 27.60
CA VAL A 251 11.28 -12.97 28.33
C VAL A 251 12.53 -13.59 28.94
N ALA A 252 12.38 -14.76 29.61
CA ALA A 252 13.51 -15.49 30.18
C ALA A 252 14.58 -15.86 29.14
N SER A 253 14.18 -16.21 27.92
CA SER A 253 15.12 -16.56 26.85
C SER A 253 15.99 -15.36 26.39
N PHE A 254 15.53 -14.13 26.61
CA PHE A 254 16.25 -12.90 26.27
C PHE A 254 17.06 -12.31 27.43
N GLU A 255 16.94 -12.81 28.66
CA GLU A 255 17.64 -12.26 29.83
C GLU A 255 19.15 -12.23 29.68
N GLN A 256 19.75 -13.31 29.18
CA GLN A 256 21.21 -13.37 28.98
C GLN A 256 21.68 -12.38 27.90
N GLN A 257 20.92 -12.21 26.84
CA GLN A 257 21.23 -11.25 25.75
C GLN A 257 21.10 -9.82 26.25
N ALA A 258 20.05 -9.52 27.03
CA ALA A 258 19.86 -8.22 27.67
C ALA A 258 20.99 -7.90 28.66
N TRP A 259 21.37 -8.86 29.49
CA TRP A 259 22.49 -8.75 30.43
C TRP A 259 23.80 -8.44 29.72
N ASN A 260 24.15 -9.20 28.70
CA ASN A 260 25.36 -9.00 27.91
C ASN A 260 25.41 -7.62 27.23
N LYS A 261 24.26 -7.05 26.91
CA LYS A 261 24.12 -5.71 26.33
C LYS A 261 24.03 -4.60 27.40
N GLY A 262 23.92 -4.95 28.69
CA GLY A 262 23.75 -4.02 29.81
C GLY A 262 22.36 -3.33 29.80
N VAL A 263 21.32 -4.01 29.31
CA VAL A 263 19.94 -3.52 29.25
C VAL A 263 19.11 -4.24 30.31
N SER A 264 18.33 -3.48 31.09
CA SER A 264 17.36 -4.07 32.04
C SER A 264 16.12 -4.55 31.28
N LEU A 265 15.81 -5.84 31.39
CA LEU A 265 14.59 -6.45 30.85
C LEU A 265 13.64 -6.78 32.00
N GLU A 266 12.48 -6.15 32.03
CA GLU A 266 11.54 -6.27 33.13
C GLU A 266 10.19 -6.76 32.63
N LEU A 267 9.68 -7.81 33.26
CA LEU A 267 8.28 -8.20 33.17
C LEU A 267 7.52 -7.44 34.26
N GLY A 268 6.71 -6.44 33.88
CA GLY A 268 5.99 -5.56 34.79
C GLY A 268 4.79 -6.24 35.43
N ALA A 269 3.86 -5.43 35.97
CA ALA A 269 2.63 -5.96 36.56
C ALA A 269 1.84 -6.77 35.53
N LEU A 270 1.72 -8.07 35.80
CA LEU A 270 0.94 -8.99 34.96
C LEU A 270 -0.40 -9.21 35.68
N ARG A 271 -1.49 -8.85 35.02
CA ARG A 271 -2.80 -9.38 35.37
C ARG A 271 -3.05 -10.60 34.51
N PRO A 272 -3.49 -11.73 35.08
CA PRO A 272 -3.88 -12.89 34.27
C PRO A 272 -4.91 -12.45 33.25
N VAL A 273 -4.56 -12.51 31.97
CA VAL A 273 -5.43 -12.12 30.87
C VAL A 273 -5.51 -13.27 29.89
N ARG A 274 -6.70 -13.81 29.74
CA ARG A 274 -6.97 -14.92 28.81
C ARG A 274 -7.62 -14.39 27.55
N VAL A 275 -7.12 -14.89 26.41
CA VAL A 275 -7.60 -14.54 25.07
C VAL A 275 -7.76 -15.81 24.23
N GLU A 276 -8.66 -15.76 23.26
CA GLU A 276 -8.71 -16.79 22.22
C GLU A 276 -7.67 -16.47 21.16
N ALA A 277 -6.56 -17.17 21.16
CA ALA A 277 -5.42 -16.87 20.31
C ALA A 277 -4.61 -18.11 19.96
N ASP A 278 -3.76 -17.98 18.96
CA ASP A 278 -2.73 -18.96 18.61
C ASP A 278 -1.47 -18.67 19.46
N PRO A 279 -1.08 -19.58 20.38
CA PRO A 279 0.03 -19.34 21.30
C PRO A 279 1.37 -19.20 20.57
N ASP A 280 1.60 -19.95 19.50
CA ASP A 280 2.85 -19.91 18.74
C ASP A 280 2.99 -18.58 17.98
N ARG A 281 1.90 -18.07 17.47
CA ARG A 281 1.85 -16.75 16.82
C ARG A 281 2.02 -15.62 17.81
N LEU A 282 1.43 -15.71 18.98
CA LEU A 282 1.66 -14.74 20.05
C LEU A 282 3.11 -14.79 20.54
N ALA A 283 3.69 -15.96 20.68
CA ALA A 283 5.11 -16.12 21.00
C ALA A 283 5.98 -15.38 19.99
N GLN A 284 5.69 -15.49 18.70
CA GLN A 284 6.38 -14.77 17.64
C GLN A 284 6.23 -13.24 17.75
N VAL A 285 5.06 -12.75 18.17
CA VAL A 285 4.84 -11.32 18.46
C VAL A 285 5.78 -10.84 19.55
N PHE A 286 5.86 -11.57 20.69
CA PHE A 286 6.76 -11.23 21.79
C PHE A 286 8.23 -11.22 21.34
N VAL A 287 8.67 -12.27 20.65
CA VAL A 287 10.04 -12.38 20.12
C VAL A 287 10.39 -11.19 19.25
N ASN A 288 9.53 -10.83 18.28
CA ASN A 288 9.80 -9.72 17.38
C ASN A 288 9.86 -8.37 18.09
N LEU A 289 8.97 -8.13 19.07
CA LEU A 289 8.95 -6.86 19.80
C LEU A 289 10.12 -6.74 20.77
N ILE A 290 10.49 -7.83 21.48
CA ILE A 290 11.62 -7.84 22.41
C ILE A 290 12.95 -7.72 21.67
N ASP A 291 13.14 -8.46 20.58
CA ASP A 291 14.35 -8.34 19.74
C ASP A 291 14.51 -6.93 19.18
N ASN A 292 13.40 -6.34 18.67
CA ASN A 292 13.40 -4.97 18.19
C ASN A 292 13.78 -3.98 19.31
N ALA A 293 13.17 -4.10 20.49
CA ALA A 293 13.48 -3.24 21.65
C ALA A 293 14.94 -3.40 22.08
N LEU A 294 15.44 -4.63 22.18
CA LEU A 294 16.84 -4.90 22.51
C LEU A 294 17.78 -4.30 21.47
N ARG A 295 17.48 -4.43 20.20
CA ARG A 295 18.30 -3.91 19.10
C ARG A 295 18.49 -2.40 19.20
N HIS A 296 17.43 -1.67 19.49
CA HIS A 296 17.40 -0.19 19.51
C HIS A 296 17.62 0.45 20.89
N THR A 297 17.84 -0.35 21.94
CA THR A 297 18.16 0.15 23.27
C THR A 297 19.67 -0.04 23.56
N SER A 298 20.34 1.04 23.91
CA SER A 298 21.76 1.03 24.31
C SER A 298 21.95 0.56 25.76
N GLY A 299 23.19 0.17 26.11
CA GLY A 299 23.54 -0.20 27.49
C GLY A 299 23.14 0.88 28.50
N GLY A 300 22.65 0.44 29.67
CA GLY A 300 22.04 1.30 30.67
C GLY A 300 20.56 1.60 30.45
N GLY A 301 20.00 1.18 29.30
CA GLY A 301 18.58 1.33 29.01
C GLY A 301 17.70 0.26 29.65
N ARG A 302 16.40 0.40 29.43
CA ARG A 302 15.38 -0.48 30.05
C ARG A 302 14.33 -0.88 29.01
N ILE A 303 13.90 -2.14 29.07
CA ILE A 303 12.77 -2.69 28.32
C ILE A 303 11.77 -3.21 29.34
N ARG A 304 10.49 -2.81 29.21
CA ARG A 304 9.42 -3.25 30.10
C ARG A 304 8.27 -3.82 29.27
N ILE A 305 7.83 -5.02 29.67
CA ILE A 305 6.68 -5.70 29.11
C ILE A 305 5.56 -5.66 30.15
N GLU A 306 4.38 -5.21 29.75
CA GLU A 306 3.21 -5.08 30.63
C GLU A 306 2.01 -5.79 29.98
N LEU A 307 1.25 -6.52 30.79
CA LEU A 307 -0.02 -7.14 30.41
C LEU A 307 -1.12 -6.58 31.30
N ASP A 308 -2.18 -6.10 30.70
CA ASP A 308 -3.34 -5.53 31.39
C ASP A 308 -4.64 -5.93 30.67
N ALA A 309 -5.74 -5.91 31.39
CA ALA A 309 -7.07 -6.07 30.82
C ALA A 309 -7.79 -4.73 30.93
N ARG A 310 -8.25 -4.20 29.81
CA ARG A 310 -9.02 -2.96 29.77
C ARG A 310 -10.29 -3.16 28.97
N ASP A 311 -11.42 -2.87 29.60
CA ASP A 311 -12.74 -3.03 29.01
C ASP A 311 -12.99 -4.46 28.47
N SER A 312 -12.97 -4.62 27.16
CA SER A 312 -13.13 -5.89 26.47
C SER A 312 -11.84 -6.38 25.81
N ASP A 313 -10.70 -5.72 26.05
CA ASP A 313 -9.45 -6.00 25.39
C ASP A 313 -8.34 -6.39 26.37
N ALA A 314 -7.56 -7.38 25.97
CA ALA A 314 -6.26 -7.65 26.52
C ALA A 314 -5.25 -6.65 25.91
N VAL A 315 -4.50 -5.97 26.76
CA VAL A 315 -3.51 -4.98 26.34
C VAL A 315 -2.12 -5.50 26.66
N LEU A 316 -1.35 -5.79 25.62
CA LEU A 316 0.09 -6.04 25.72
C LEU A 316 0.84 -4.76 25.37
N ARG A 317 1.75 -4.33 26.22
CA ARG A 317 2.63 -3.20 25.97
C ARG A 317 4.08 -3.60 26.12
N VAL A 318 4.89 -3.26 25.11
CA VAL A 318 6.36 -3.38 25.16
C VAL A 318 6.92 -1.97 25.01
N ARG A 319 7.62 -1.51 26.04
CA ARG A 319 8.21 -0.18 26.11
C ARG A 319 9.71 -0.28 26.28
N ASP A 320 10.44 0.45 25.46
CA ASP A 320 11.89 0.63 25.56
C ASP A 320 12.27 2.09 25.86
N THR A 321 13.50 2.29 26.31
CA THR A 321 14.13 3.61 26.49
C THR A 321 15.22 3.86 25.45
N GLY A 322 15.05 3.33 24.25
CA GLY A 322 16.02 3.39 23.17
C GLY A 322 16.04 4.73 22.43
N GLU A 323 16.59 4.70 21.21
CA GLU A 323 16.79 5.90 20.38
C GLU A 323 15.47 6.55 19.92
N GLY A 324 14.35 5.81 19.96
CA GLY A 324 13.05 6.30 19.49
C GLY A 324 12.96 6.42 17.97
N ILE A 325 11.75 6.74 17.50
CA ILE A 325 11.39 6.81 16.09
C ILE A 325 10.99 8.24 15.75
N PRO A 326 11.51 8.84 14.66
CA PRO A 326 11.06 10.15 14.19
C PRO A 326 9.57 10.14 13.85
N TYR A 327 8.86 11.21 14.16
CA TYR A 327 7.41 11.32 13.95
C TYR A 327 6.98 11.03 12.50
N ARG A 328 7.76 11.47 11.52
CA ARG A 328 7.50 11.24 10.08
C ARG A 328 7.53 9.77 9.69
N ASP A 329 8.27 8.92 10.45
CA ASP A 329 8.48 7.51 10.13
C ASP A 329 7.45 6.62 10.82
N LEU A 330 6.78 7.08 11.90
CA LEU A 330 5.79 6.32 12.66
C LEU A 330 4.64 5.71 11.82
N PRO A 331 4.08 6.40 10.81
CA PRO A 331 3.03 5.81 9.98
C PRO A 331 3.51 4.62 9.14
N HIS A 332 4.83 4.50 8.92
CA HIS A 332 5.42 3.56 7.98
C HIS A 332 6.12 2.36 8.63
N ILE A 333 6.35 2.37 9.96
CA ILE A 333 7.14 1.34 10.65
C ILE A 333 6.54 -0.06 10.59
N PHE A 334 5.25 -0.19 10.29
CA PHE A 334 4.57 -1.46 10.07
C PHE A 334 4.55 -1.87 8.60
N GLU A 335 5.07 -1.04 7.69
CA GLU A 335 5.25 -1.38 6.29
C GLU A 335 6.45 -2.33 6.17
N ARG A 336 6.37 -3.21 5.18
CA ARG A 336 7.40 -4.23 4.93
C ARG A 336 8.71 -3.60 4.49
N PHE A 337 9.83 -4.11 5.01
CA PHE A 337 11.17 -3.62 4.69
C PHE A 337 11.40 -2.13 4.99
N TYR A 338 10.48 -1.53 5.73
CA TYR A 338 10.69 -0.19 6.18
C TYR A 338 11.74 -0.17 7.30
N VAL A 339 12.77 0.61 7.10
CA VAL A 339 13.85 0.84 8.07
C VAL A 339 14.09 2.33 8.14
N VAL A 340 14.03 2.90 9.34
CA VAL A 340 14.14 4.34 9.62
C VAL A 340 15.48 4.91 9.13
N ASP A 341 16.57 4.17 9.25
CA ASP A 341 17.90 4.59 8.79
C ASP A 341 18.69 3.43 8.17
N ARG A 342 18.72 3.38 6.84
CA ARG A 342 19.45 2.36 6.07
C ARG A 342 21.00 2.49 6.19
N SER A 343 21.51 3.66 6.61
CA SER A 343 22.95 3.90 6.67
C SER A 343 23.59 3.28 7.91
N ARG A 344 22.86 3.16 9.00
CA ARG A 344 23.29 2.58 10.28
C ARG A 344 23.21 1.06 10.33
N THR A 345 22.46 0.43 9.42
CA THR A 345 22.09 -0.99 9.47
C THR A 345 23.10 -1.94 8.80
N ARG A 346 24.24 -1.47 8.29
CA ARG A 346 25.21 -2.33 7.57
C ARG A 346 25.90 -3.43 8.39
N GLY A 347 25.57 -3.60 9.66
CA GLY A 347 26.20 -4.65 10.51
C GLY A 347 25.24 -5.42 11.42
N SER A 348 24.09 -4.90 11.78
CA SER A 348 23.19 -5.51 12.77
C SER A 348 21.70 -5.27 12.51
N GLY A 349 21.34 -4.67 11.38
CA GLY A 349 19.97 -4.29 11.06
C GLY A 349 19.12 -5.46 10.62
N GLY A 350 17.90 -5.57 11.16
CA GLY A 350 16.89 -6.52 10.69
C GLY A 350 16.37 -6.13 9.30
N ALA A 351 15.83 -7.12 8.59
CA ALA A 351 15.26 -6.97 7.25
C ALA A 351 14.03 -6.05 7.15
N GLY A 352 13.61 -5.37 8.25
CA GLY A 352 12.39 -4.55 8.28
C GLY A 352 11.10 -5.37 8.18
N LEU A 353 11.14 -6.66 8.52
CA LEU A 353 10.00 -7.57 8.46
C LEU A 353 9.31 -7.78 9.80
N GLY A 354 10.03 -7.64 10.92
CA GLY A 354 9.53 -8.02 12.25
C GLY A 354 8.24 -7.29 12.64
N LEU A 355 8.16 -5.97 12.49
CA LEU A 355 6.96 -5.20 12.82
C LEU A 355 5.80 -5.44 11.85
N ALA A 356 6.07 -5.71 10.59
CA ALA A 356 5.05 -6.08 9.61
C ALA A 356 4.45 -7.46 9.93
N ILE A 357 5.26 -8.42 10.38
CA ILE A 357 4.81 -9.74 10.87
C ILE A 357 3.93 -9.57 12.11
N VAL A 358 4.38 -8.76 13.08
CA VAL A 358 3.59 -8.46 14.29
C VAL A 358 2.22 -7.92 13.91
N LYS A 359 2.17 -6.93 13.00
CA LYS A 359 0.90 -6.37 12.54
C LYS A 359 0.02 -7.42 11.87
N GLY A 360 0.56 -8.24 10.98
CA GLY A 360 -0.20 -9.31 10.30
C GLY A 360 -0.78 -10.34 11.27
N ILE A 361 -0.02 -10.74 12.29
CA ILE A 361 -0.49 -11.67 13.33
C ILE A 361 -1.60 -11.01 14.17
N VAL A 362 -1.41 -9.77 14.61
CA VAL A 362 -2.40 -9.04 15.42
C VAL A 362 -3.69 -8.81 14.64
N ASP A 363 -3.60 -8.41 13.37
CA ASP A 363 -4.75 -8.22 12.48
C ASP A 363 -5.51 -9.55 12.27
N ALA A 364 -4.79 -10.68 12.10
CA ALA A 364 -5.39 -12.00 11.96
C ALA A 364 -6.16 -12.46 13.22
N HIS A 365 -5.73 -11.99 14.41
CA HIS A 365 -6.46 -12.21 15.67
C HIS A 365 -7.60 -11.21 15.92
N GLY A 366 -7.92 -10.34 14.93
CA GLY A 366 -8.94 -9.30 15.09
C GLY A 366 -8.54 -8.18 16.07
N GLY A 367 -7.25 -8.05 16.34
CA GLY A 367 -6.68 -7.06 17.24
C GLY A 367 -6.22 -5.78 16.53
N ALA A 368 -5.57 -4.91 17.28
CA ALA A 368 -4.96 -3.69 16.77
C ALA A 368 -3.59 -3.45 17.42
N ILE A 369 -2.63 -2.94 16.63
CA ILE A 369 -1.32 -2.50 17.13
C ILE A 369 -1.14 -1.01 16.88
N SER A 370 -0.53 -0.33 17.84
CA SER A 370 -0.13 1.08 17.74
C SER A 370 1.27 1.28 18.29
N ALA A 371 1.94 2.36 17.86
CA ALA A 371 3.24 2.76 18.38
C ALA A 371 3.22 4.24 18.78
N GLU A 372 3.78 4.53 19.95
CA GLU A 372 4.07 5.87 20.43
C GLU A 372 5.58 5.97 20.62
N SER A 373 6.21 6.99 20.05
CA SER A 373 7.65 7.16 20.13
C SER A 373 8.05 8.62 20.11
N MET A 374 9.14 8.91 20.81
CA MET A 374 9.81 10.20 20.76
C MET A 374 11.31 9.96 20.61
N LEU A 375 11.91 10.62 19.63
CA LEU A 375 13.34 10.51 19.36
C LEU A 375 14.16 10.83 20.63
N GLY A 376 15.08 9.93 21.00
CA GLY A 376 15.91 10.02 22.21
C GLY A 376 15.19 9.66 23.52
N ARG A 377 13.92 9.23 23.47
CA ARG A 377 13.16 8.83 24.68
C ARG A 377 12.63 7.40 24.65
N GLY A 378 12.79 6.71 23.51
CA GLY A 378 12.36 5.35 23.30
C GLY A 378 11.00 5.22 22.65
N THR A 379 10.51 3.98 22.59
CA THR A 379 9.30 3.58 21.90
C THR A 379 8.40 2.74 22.77
N SER A 380 7.09 2.85 22.60
CA SER A 380 6.07 2.03 23.24
C SER A 380 5.17 1.43 22.18
N PHE A 381 5.23 0.12 22.00
CA PHE A 381 4.29 -0.64 21.20
C PHE A 381 3.14 -1.10 22.07
N THR A 382 1.91 -0.88 21.63
CA THR A 382 0.69 -1.30 22.33
C THR A 382 -0.14 -2.18 21.40
N ILE A 383 -0.38 -3.42 21.82
CA ILE A 383 -1.27 -4.37 21.14
C ILE A 383 -2.53 -4.54 21.94
N ARG A 384 -3.67 -4.56 21.28
CA ARG A 384 -4.99 -4.86 21.85
C ARG A 384 -5.54 -6.09 21.16
N LEU A 385 -5.92 -7.08 21.94
CA LEU A 385 -6.56 -8.31 21.48
C LEU A 385 -7.93 -8.42 22.13
N PRO A 386 -8.98 -8.82 21.43
CA PRO A 386 -10.30 -9.00 22.03
C PRO A 386 -10.27 -10.11 23.09
N ILE A 387 -10.78 -9.82 24.28
CA ILE A 387 -10.96 -10.82 25.35
C ILE A 387 -12.21 -11.63 25.02
N MET A 388 -12.11 -12.95 25.08
CA MET A 388 -13.25 -13.83 24.96
C MET A 388 -14.23 -13.52 26.09
N ARG A 389 -15.41 -13.01 25.79
CA ARG A 389 -16.51 -13.02 26.75
C ARG A 389 -16.95 -14.48 26.93
N ILE A 390 -16.52 -15.12 28.00
CA ILE A 390 -17.12 -16.38 28.45
C ILE A 390 -18.62 -16.11 28.56
N LYS A 391 -19.41 -16.60 27.61
CA LYS A 391 -20.85 -16.77 27.83
C LYS A 391 -20.97 -17.67 29.04
N ARG A 392 -21.23 -17.11 30.22
CA ARG A 392 -21.73 -17.88 31.34
C ARG A 392 -23.03 -18.51 30.85
N GLU A 393 -23.00 -19.76 30.46
CA GLU A 393 -24.20 -20.58 30.40
C GLU A 393 -24.83 -20.51 31.78
N THR A 394 -25.89 -19.73 31.90
CA THR A 394 -26.80 -19.80 33.02
C THR A 394 -27.42 -21.20 32.98
N ALA A 395 -26.81 -22.11 33.74
CA ALA A 395 -27.42 -23.38 34.10
C ALA A 395 -28.78 -23.07 34.71
N ARG A 396 -29.84 -23.42 34.02
CA ARG A 396 -31.21 -23.55 34.56
C ARG A 396 -31.42 -24.99 35.03
#